data_d2124f47fe7d48f6d89c6393323264a1
#
_entry.id   d2124f47fe7d48f6d89c6393323264a1
#
_cell.length_a   1.000
_cell.length_b   1.000
_cell.length_c   1.000
_cell.angle_alpha   90.00
_cell.angle_beta   90.00
_cell.angle_gamma   90.00
#
_symmetry.space_group_name_H-M   'P 1'
#
loop_
_entity.id
_entity.type
_entity.pdbx_description
1 polymer ?
#
loop_
_entity_poly.entity_id
_entity_poly.type
_entity_poly.pdbx_seq_one_letter_code
_entity_poly.pdbx_strand_id
1 'polypeptide(L)'
;MMVDNNTNSILARIANALERLAPPDKKINNLDQSEGFIFESKSGLIRPVENINRISISLLKGIDNQKKILLNNTLNFSKNLSANNALLWGARGTGKSSLVKAIHKEVIVKTKSKALKLVEIHREDISELPELLLLLSQHKNYRFILLCDDLSFDAGENNYKSLKAALDGGIEGKPNNVIFYATSNRRHLMPRDMMENERSTAINPSESVEEKVSLSDRFGLWIGFHNMDQDTFLAIIEAYCKEFKIPVEKNKLKSEALEWSITRGARSGRVAWQFFQDLASRENIKIF
;
A
#
# COMPACT_ATOMS: atom_id res chain seq x y z
N MET A 1 -22.30 -35.81 -35.60
CA MET A 1 -21.10 -35.36 -36.32
C MET A 1 -19.97 -35.32 -35.33
N MET A 2 -19.00 -36.24 -35.41
CA MET A 2 -17.78 -36.18 -34.60
C MET A 2 -16.90 -35.09 -35.17
N VAL A 3 -16.70 -34.02 -34.44
CA VAL A 3 -15.69 -33.00 -34.77
C VAL A 3 -14.34 -33.65 -34.54
N ASP A 4 -13.53 -33.71 -35.61
CA ASP A 4 -12.23 -34.39 -35.63
C ASP A 4 -11.30 -33.75 -34.60
N ASN A 5 -10.55 -34.53 -33.80
CA ASN A 5 -9.64 -34.07 -32.79
C ASN A 5 -8.63 -33.03 -33.32
N ASN A 6 -8.30 -33.14 -34.61
CA ASN A 6 -7.42 -32.20 -35.29
C ASN A 6 -8.08 -30.82 -35.49
N THR A 7 -9.36 -30.77 -35.81
CA THR A 7 -10.14 -29.53 -35.94
C THR A 7 -10.26 -28.81 -34.63
N ASN A 8 -10.48 -29.50 -33.51
CA ASN A 8 -10.49 -28.87 -32.15
C ASN A 8 -9.14 -28.30 -31.76
N SER A 9 -8.04 -28.97 -32.11
CA SER A 9 -6.68 -28.48 -31.88
C SER A 9 -6.39 -27.19 -32.66
N ILE A 10 -6.81 -27.13 -33.93
CA ILE A 10 -6.66 -25.93 -34.77
C ILE A 10 -7.52 -24.78 -34.26
N LEU A 11 -8.77 -25.04 -33.88
CA LEU A 11 -9.66 -24.04 -33.31
C LEU A 11 -9.11 -23.48 -31.99
N ALA A 12 -8.57 -24.31 -31.11
CA ALA A 12 -7.91 -23.86 -29.87
C ALA A 12 -6.69 -22.98 -30.17
N ARG A 13 -5.88 -23.32 -31.19
CA ARG A 13 -4.74 -22.48 -31.60
C ARG A 13 -5.18 -21.14 -32.20
N ILE A 14 -6.26 -21.12 -32.98
CA ILE A 14 -6.85 -19.89 -33.52
C ILE A 14 -7.41 -19.03 -32.39
N ALA A 15 -8.17 -19.61 -31.46
CA ALA A 15 -8.70 -18.92 -30.30
C ALA A 15 -7.57 -18.28 -29.48
N ASN A 16 -6.52 -19.02 -29.14
CA ASN A 16 -5.35 -18.51 -28.43
C ASN A 16 -4.62 -17.40 -29.21
N ALA A 17 -4.56 -17.45 -30.52
CA ALA A 17 -3.96 -16.41 -31.34
C ALA A 17 -4.84 -15.15 -31.36
N LEU A 18 -6.16 -15.30 -31.46
CA LEU A 18 -7.10 -14.18 -31.38
C LEU A 18 -7.12 -13.54 -30.00
N GLU A 19 -7.05 -14.31 -28.92
CA GLU A 19 -6.94 -13.79 -27.54
C GLU A 19 -5.66 -13.00 -27.30
N ARG A 20 -4.56 -13.31 -28.03
CA ARG A 20 -3.34 -12.50 -27.99
C ARG A 20 -3.47 -11.19 -28.76
N LEU A 21 -4.27 -11.14 -29.81
CA LEU A 21 -4.51 -9.96 -30.64
C LEU A 21 -5.60 -9.05 -30.07
N ALA A 22 -6.62 -9.67 -29.48
CA ALA A 22 -7.74 -9.02 -28.83
C ALA A 22 -7.97 -9.71 -27.48
N PRO A 23 -7.20 -9.34 -26.44
CA PRO A 23 -7.39 -9.92 -25.12
C PRO A 23 -8.83 -9.69 -24.65
N PRO A 24 -9.43 -10.67 -23.96
CA PRO A 24 -10.78 -10.52 -23.43
C PRO A 24 -10.87 -9.31 -22.52
N ASP A 25 -12.06 -8.70 -22.48
CA ASP A 25 -12.32 -7.56 -21.61
C ASP A 25 -11.78 -7.81 -20.22
N LYS A 26 -11.05 -6.84 -19.68
CA LYS A 26 -10.53 -6.85 -18.32
C LYS A 26 -11.68 -7.03 -17.34
N LYS A 27 -11.87 -8.23 -16.82
CA LYS A 27 -12.94 -8.56 -15.87
C LYS A 27 -12.35 -8.89 -14.51
N ILE A 28 -12.95 -8.34 -13.47
CA ILE A 28 -12.66 -8.77 -12.10
C ILE A 28 -13.45 -10.06 -11.85
N ASN A 29 -12.75 -11.17 -11.75
CA ASN A 29 -13.37 -12.44 -11.39
C ASN A 29 -13.59 -12.48 -9.88
N ASN A 30 -14.85 -12.59 -9.47
CA ASN A 30 -15.32 -12.89 -8.12
C ASN A 30 -14.57 -12.17 -6.96
N LEU A 31 -14.99 -10.94 -6.67
CA LEU A 31 -14.47 -10.14 -5.55
C LEU A 31 -14.75 -10.77 -4.17
N ASP A 32 -15.66 -11.73 -4.05
CA ASP A 32 -15.97 -12.37 -2.77
C ASP A 32 -14.93 -13.41 -2.34
N GLN A 33 -14.05 -13.82 -3.24
CA GLN A 33 -13.00 -14.82 -2.95
C GLN A 33 -11.96 -14.31 -1.93
N SER A 34 -11.72 -12.99 -1.86
CA SER A 34 -10.69 -12.44 -1.00
C SER A 34 -11.05 -11.06 -0.44
N GLU A 35 -10.38 -10.69 0.64
CA GLU A 35 -10.36 -9.32 1.18
C GLU A 35 -9.31 -8.44 0.47
N GLY A 36 -8.30 -9.04 -0.18
CA GLY A 36 -7.19 -8.35 -0.82
C GLY A 36 -6.84 -8.88 -2.20
N PHE A 37 -6.33 -8.00 -3.04
CA PHE A 37 -6.02 -8.27 -4.44
C PHE A 37 -4.73 -7.56 -4.84
N ILE A 38 -4.07 -8.07 -5.89
CA ILE A 38 -2.93 -7.42 -6.54
C ILE A 38 -3.31 -7.17 -8.00
N PHE A 39 -3.10 -5.94 -8.45
CA PHE A 39 -3.25 -5.60 -9.85
C PHE A 39 -2.02 -6.02 -10.65
N GLU A 40 -2.23 -6.74 -11.73
CA GLU A 40 -1.21 -7.20 -12.66
C GLU A 40 -1.38 -6.46 -14.00
N SER A 41 -0.60 -5.41 -14.23
CA SER A 41 -0.72 -4.55 -15.41
C SER A 41 -0.61 -5.30 -16.73
N LYS A 42 0.30 -6.27 -16.83
CA LYS A 42 0.52 -7.05 -18.06
C LYS A 42 -0.71 -7.83 -18.54
N SER A 43 -1.48 -8.36 -17.61
CA SER A 43 -2.71 -9.09 -17.90
C SER A 43 -3.96 -8.21 -17.78
N GLY A 44 -3.84 -7.04 -17.12
CA GLY A 44 -4.95 -6.18 -16.75
C GLY A 44 -5.91 -6.83 -15.75
N LEU A 45 -5.48 -7.87 -15.05
CA LEU A 45 -6.27 -8.65 -14.11
C LEU A 45 -6.02 -8.22 -12.69
N ILE A 46 -6.99 -8.49 -11.82
CA ILE A 46 -6.86 -8.35 -10.38
C ILE A 46 -6.84 -9.74 -9.77
N ARG A 47 -5.67 -10.16 -9.27
CA ARG A 47 -5.45 -11.47 -8.67
C ARG A 47 -5.79 -11.46 -7.18
N PRO A 48 -6.61 -12.39 -6.68
CA PRO A 48 -6.89 -12.51 -5.25
C PRO A 48 -5.65 -12.93 -4.45
N VAL A 49 -5.54 -12.41 -3.23
CA VAL A 49 -4.51 -12.77 -2.25
C VAL A 49 -5.19 -13.58 -1.15
N GLU A 50 -4.81 -14.85 -0.99
CA GLU A 50 -5.41 -15.74 0.01
C GLU A 50 -5.23 -15.19 1.43
N ASN A 51 -3.99 -14.81 1.78
CA ASN A 51 -3.65 -14.29 3.09
C ASN A 51 -2.88 -12.97 2.98
N ILE A 52 -3.52 -11.88 3.36
CA ILE A 52 -2.85 -10.58 3.40
C ILE A 52 -1.87 -10.60 4.58
N ASN A 53 -0.58 -10.36 4.28
CA ASN A 53 0.43 -10.19 5.33
C ASN A 53 0.17 -8.90 6.11
N ARG A 54 -0.41 -9.03 7.31
CA ARG A 54 -0.75 -7.90 8.18
C ARG A 54 -0.51 -8.25 9.65
N ILE A 55 -0.20 -7.23 10.43
CA ILE A 55 -0.08 -7.34 11.88
C ILE A 55 -1.29 -6.70 12.56
N SER A 56 -1.57 -7.09 13.80
CA SER A 56 -2.62 -6.46 14.59
C SER A 56 -2.33 -4.96 14.77
N ILE A 57 -3.36 -4.11 14.71
CA ILE A 57 -3.24 -2.68 14.94
C ILE A 57 -2.70 -2.37 16.35
N SER A 58 -2.90 -3.26 17.32
CA SER A 58 -2.40 -3.15 18.68
C SER A 58 -0.88 -3.24 18.78
N LEU A 59 -0.23 -3.91 17.83
CA LEU A 59 1.23 -4.09 17.76
C LEU A 59 1.96 -2.90 17.13
N LEU A 60 1.25 -2.01 16.47
CA LEU A 60 1.80 -0.77 15.93
C LEU A 60 1.90 0.26 17.07
N LYS A 61 3.09 0.50 17.62
CA LYS A 61 3.33 1.44 18.72
C LYS A 61 3.90 2.77 18.25
N GLY A 62 3.67 3.83 19.02
CA GLY A 62 4.24 5.17 18.76
C GLY A 62 3.61 5.93 17.58
N ILE A 63 2.48 5.44 17.04
CA ILE A 63 1.79 6.04 15.89
C ILE A 63 0.29 6.18 16.14
N ASP A 64 -0.12 6.51 17.37
CA ASP A 64 -1.55 6.50 17.74
C ASP A 64 -2.36 7.59 17.04
N ASN A 65 -1.75 8.77 16.81
CA ASN A 65 -2.40 9.83 16.04
C ASN A 65 -2.62 9.41 14.57
N GLN A 66 -1.60 8.82 13.95
CA GLN A 66 -1.68 8.30 12.57
C GLN A 66 -2.76 7.21 12.44
N LYS A 67 -2.83 6.30 13.43
CA LYS A 67 -3.89 5.28 13.52
C LYS A 67 -5.27 5.93 13.57
N LYS A 68 -5.47 6.91 14.46
CA LYS A 68 -6.76 7.59 14.64
C LYS A 68 -7.21 8.28 13.35
N ILE A 69 -6.31 9.05 12.71
CA ILE A 69 -6.63 9.79 11.49
C ILE A 69 -7.02 8.82 10.37
N LEU A 70 -6.17 7.82 10.06
CA LEU A 70 -6.40 6.93 8.94
C LEU A 70 -7.57 5.97 9.18
N LEU A 71 -7.77 5.52 10.44
CA LEU A 71 -8.91 4.69 10.81
C LEU A 71 -10.24 5.43 10.61
N ASN A 72 -10.33 6.68 11.08
CA ASN A 72 -11.55 7.48 10.91
C ASN A 72 -11.86 7.73 9.43
N ASN A 73 -10.85 8.08 8.63
CA ASN A 73 -11.00 8.28 7.20
C ASN A 73 -11.51 7.00 6.51
N THR A 74 -10.94 5.86 6.85
CA THR A 74 -11.32 4.56 6.26
C THR A 74 -12.71 4.10 6.73
N LEU A 75 -13.07 4.35 7.98
CA LEU A 75 -14.42 4.09 8.50
C LEU A 75 -15.48 4.95 7.78
N ASN A 76 -15.21 6.23 7.58
CA ASN A 76 -16.10 7.12 6.82
C ASN A 76 -16.28 6.59 5.40
N PHE A 77 -15.19 6.26 4.72
CA PHE A 77 -15.23 5.66 3.40
C PHE A 77 -16.05 4.38 3.35
N SER A 78 -15.86 3.47 4.30
CA SER A 78 -16.61 2.19 4.34
C SER A 78 -18.12 2.38 4.52
N LYS A 79 -18.54 3.51 5.10
CA LYS A 79 -19.95 3.90 5.33
C LYS A 79 -20.52 4.76 4.21
N ASN A 80 -19.85 4.89 3.09
CA ASN A 80 -20.25 5.76 1.98
C ASN A 80 -20.26 7.27 2.33
N LEU A 81 -19.49 7.67 3.32
CA LEU A 81 -19.25 9.07 3.65
C LEU A 81 -18.02 9.59 2.93
N SER A 82 -17.87 10.91 2.86
CA SER A 82 -16.71 11.56 2.27
C SER A 82 -15.42 11.12 2.97
N ALA A 83 -14.41 10.79 2.17
CA ALA A 83 -13.09 10.40 2.63
C ALA A 83 -12.02 10.90 1.65
N ASN A 84 -10.81 11.07 2.15
CA ASN A 84 -9.69 11.61 1.39
C ASN A 84 -8.71 10.52 0.97
N ASN A 85 -8.05 10.72 -0.15
CA ASN A 85 -6.82 10.00 -0.47
C ASN A 85 -5.75 10.34 0.59
N ALA A 86 -4.86 9.40 0.89
CA ALA A 86 -3.86 9.59 1.93
C ALA A 86 -2.43 9.28 1.44
N LEU A 87 -1.49 10.17 1.75
CA LEU A 87 -0.07 9.95 1.61
C LEU A 87 0.56 9.76 2.99
N LEU A 88 1.07 8.55 3.24
CA LEU A 88 1.81 8.19 4.43
C LEU A 88 3.31 8.33 4.12
N TRP A 89 3.97 9.34 4.66
CA TRP A 89 5.36 9.63 4.33
C TRP A 89 6.27 9.58 5.55
N GLY A 90 7.55 9.33 5.34
CA GLY A 90 8.56 9.39 6.42
C GLY A 90 9.50 8.19 6.46
N ALA A 91 10.20 8.01 7.57
CA ALA A 91 11.30 7.06 7.70
C ALA A 91 10.93 5.63 7.33
N ARG A 92 11.91 4.87 6.81
CA ARG A 92 11.73 3.45 6.47
C ARG A 92 11.48 2.60 7.71
N GLY A 93 10.62 1.59 7.58
CA GLY A 93 10.34 0.63 8.66
C GLY A 93 9.53 1.20 9.83
N THR A 94 8.87 2.35 9.68
CA THR A 94 8.03 2.97 10.72
C THR A 94 6.58 2.48 10.74
N GLY A 95 6.24 1.51 9.89
CA GLY A 95 4.92 0.88 9.90
C GLY A 95 3.88 1.48 8.96
N LYS A 96 4.26 2.32 7.98
CA LYS A 96 3.34 2.97 7.03
C LYS A 96 2.41 1.96 6.31
N SER A 97 2.98 1.03 5.56
CA SER A 97 2.22 0.00 4.81
C SER A 97 1.50 -0.96 5.75
N SER A 98 2.14 -1.30 6.87
CA SER A 98 1.53 -2.15 7.92
C SER A 98 0.29 -1.49 8.51
N LEU A 99 0.28 -0.16 8.69
CA LEU A 99 -0.87 0.58 9.19
C LEU A 99 -2.05 0.51 8.23
N VAL A 100 -1.84 0.68 6.92
CA VAL A 100 -2.92 0.57 5.93
C VAL A 100 -3.55 -0.82 5.97
N LYS A 101 -2.72 -1.87 5.96
CA LYS A 101 -3.17 -3.28 6.00
C LYS A 101 -3.90 -3.61 7.31
N ALA A 102 -3.41 -3.10 8.46
CA ALA A 102 -4.03 -3.30 9.76
C ALA A 102 -5.39 -2.58 9.87
N ILE A 103 -5.49 -1.33 9.39
CA ILE A 103 -6.73 -0.56 9.38
C ILE A 103 -7.77 -1.18 8.47
N HIS A 104 -7.39 -1.68 7.30
CA HIS A 104 -8.30 -2.41 6.43
C HIS A 104 -8.99 -3.55 7.19
N LYS A 105 -8.22 -4.37 7.93
CA LYS A 105 -8.80 -5.46 8.75
C LYS A 105 -9.67 -4.94 9.88
N GLU A 106 -9.20 -3.94 10.59
CA GLU A 106 -9.92 -3.33 11.71
C GLU A 106 -11.30 -2.80 11.28
N VAL A 107 -11.36 -2.16 10.11
CA VAL A 107 -12.63 -1.63 9.56
C VAL A 107 -13.57 -2.77 9.17
N ILE A 108 -13.08 -3.82 8.52
CA ILE A 108 -13.90 -5.00 8.20
C ILE A 108 -14.51 -5.60 9.47
N VAL A 109 -13.70 -5.76 10.54
CA VAL A 109 -14.17 -6.30 11.82
C VAL A 109 -15.22 -5.38 12.46
N LYS A 110 -14.96 -4.06 12.49
CA LYS A 110 -15.88 -3.07 13.10
C LYS A 110 -17.20 -2.94 12.34
N THR A 111 -17.15 -2.97 11.01
CA THR A 111 -18.34 -2.80 10.17
C THR A 111 -19.05 -4.12 9.87
N LYS A 112 -18.41 -5.25 10.13
CA LYS A 112 -18.86 -6.59 9.74
C LYS A 112 -19.15 -6.71 8.23
N SER A 113 -18.57 -5.82 7.43
CA SER A 113 -18.78 -5.75 5.99
C SER A 113 -17.60 -6.32 5.22
N LYS A 114 -17.86 -7.25 4.32
CA LYS A 114 -16.88 -7.79 3.38
C LYS A 114 -16.78 -6.96 2.09
N ALA A 115 -17.53 -5.87 1.98
CA ALA A 115 -17.54 -5.03 0.79
C ALA A 115 -16.26 -4.18 0.63
N LEU A 116 -15.51 -3.92 1.72
CA LEU A 116 -14.25 -3.19 1.68
C LEU A 116 -13.11 -4.11 1.22
N LYS A 117 -12.52 -3.80 0.07
CA LYS A 117 -11.42 -4.55 -0.54
C LYS A 117 -10.12 -3.74 -0.53
N LEU A 118 -8.99 -4.41 -0.35
CA LEU A 118 -7.67 -3.82 -0.50
C LEU A 118 -7.07 -4.27 -1.83
N VAL A 119 -6.74 -3.34 -2.71
CA VAL A 119 -6.10 -3.62 -4.00
C VAL A 119 -4.71 -3.00 -3.98
N GLU A 120 -3.67 -3.80 -4.19
CA GLU A 120 -2.30 -3.32 -4.30
C GLU A 120 -1.96 -3.07 -5.77
N ILE A 121 -1.39 -1.91 -6.06
CA ILE A 121 -0.80 -1.54 -7.35
C ILE A 121 0.68 -1.26 -7.14
N HIS A 122 1.54 -1.83 -7.99
CA HIS A 122 2.96 -1.55 -7.95
C HIS A 122 3.28 -0.17 -8.51
N ARG A 123 4.35 0.46 -8.03
CA ARG A 123 4.79 1.78 -8.49
C ARG A 123 5.01 1.83 -10.01
N GLU A 124 5.55 0.76 -10.55
CA GLU A 124 5.85 0.61 -11.97
C GLU A 124 4.59 0.61 -12.84
N ASP A 125 3.44 0.24 -12.26
CA ASP A 125 2.16 0.11 -12.95
C ASP A 125 1.27 1.36 -12.80
N ILE A 126 1.78 2.46 -12.24
CA ILE A 126 1.01 3.71 -12.03
C ILE A 126 0.49 4.31 -13.34
N SER A 127 1.13 4.06 -14.48
CA SER A 127 0.62 4.44 -15.80
C SER A 127 -0.77 3.88 -16.09
N GLU A 128 -1.06 2.67 -15.58
CA GLU A 128 -2.31 1.95 -15.78
C GLU A 128 -3.40 2.32 -14.74
N LEU A 129 -3.07 3.22 -13.81
CA LEU A 129 -3.99 3.64 -12.75
C LEU A 129 -5.35 4.15 -13.27
N PRO A 130 -5.44 4.96 -14.34
CA PRO A 130 -6.74 5.40 -14.88
C PRO A 130 -7.62 4.21 -15.31
N GLU A 131 -7.06 3.21 -15.99
CA GLU A 131 -7.80 2.02 -16.40
C GLU A 131 -8.25 1.17 -15.21
N LEU A 132 -7.37 1.02 -14.21
CA LEU A 132 -7.72 0.33 -12.97
C LEU A 132 -8.88 1.03 -12.25
N LEU A 133 -8.84 2.36 -12.16
CA LEU A 133 -9.93 3.14 -11.55
C LEU A 133 -11.26 2.94 -12.28
N LEU A 134 -11.24 2.95 -13.62
CA LEU A 134 -12.43 2.69 -14.42
C LEU A 134 -12.98 1.28 -14.16
N LEU A 135 -12.10 0.27 -14.13
CA LEU A 135 -12.48 -1.11 -13.83
C LEU A 135 -13.12 -1.25 -12.45
N LEU A 136 -12.52 -0.65 -11.42
CA LEU A 136 -13.04 -0.69 -10.06
C LEU A 136 -14.36 0.08 -9.91
N SER A 137 -14.54 1.17 -10.65
CA SER A 137 -15.75 2.01 -10.61
C SER A 137 -17.02 1.27 -11.01
N GLN A 138 -16.90 0.26 -11.85
CA GLN A 138 -18.02 -0.57 -12.32
C GLN A 138 -18.62 -1.43 -11.20
N HIS A 139 -17.85 -1.72 -10.15
CA HIS A 139 -18.25 -2.59 -9.03
C HIS A 139 -18.82 -1.79 -7.85
N LYS A 140 -19.96 -1.14 -8.04
CA LYS A 140 -20.60 -0.20 -7.08
C LYS A 140 -20.96 -0.80 -5.71
N ASN A 141 -21.11 -2.12 -5.62
CA ASN A 141 -21.41 -2.84 -4.37
C ASN A 141 -20.18 -3.01 -3.48
N TYR A 142 -18.98 -2.73 -4.00
CA TYR A 142 -17.72 -2.83 -3.28
C TYR A 142 -17.06 -1.47 -3.12
N ARG A 143 -16.19 -1.37 -2.12
CA ARG A 143 -15.35 -0.22 -1.86
C ARG A 143 -13.90 -0.65 -1.86
N PHE A 144 -13.06 0.13 -2.51
CA PHE A 144 -11.68 -0.24 -2.74
C PHE A 144 -10.73 0.75 -2.10
N ILE A 145 -9.84 0.25 -1.24
CA ILE A 145 -8.63 0.95 -0.87
C ILE A 145 -7.57 0.52 -1.88
N LEU A 146 -7.16 1.42 -2.74
CA LEU A 146 -6.05 1.19 -3.67
C LEU A 146 -4.76 1.59 -2.98
N LEU A 147 -3.86 0.64 -2.73
CA LEU A 147 -2.59 0.83 -2.04
C LEU A 147 -1.44 0.81 -3.04
N CYS A 148 -0.67 1.90 -3.08
CA CYS A 148 0.63 1.94 -3.74
C CYS A 148 1.72 2.08 -2.67
N ASP A 149 2.51 1.02 -2.49
CA ASP A 149 3.60 1.01 -1.52
C ASP A 149 4.90 1.57 -2.12
N ASP A 150 5.67 2.30 -1.31
CA ASP A 150 6.95 2.93 -1.66
C ASP A 150 6.90 3.83 -2.92
N LEU A 151 5.83 4.62 -3.02
CA LEU A 151 5.62 5.56 -4.13
C LEU A 151 6.68 6.65 -4.10
N SER A 152 7.43 6.79 -5.19
CA SER A 152 8.39 7.87 -5.44
C SER A 152 8.64 7.95 -6.93
N PHE A 153 8.96 9.13 -7.42
CA PHE A 153 9.30 9.35 -8.83
C PHE A 153 10.75 9.82 -8.91
N ASP A 154 11.47 9.34 -9.92
CA ASP A 154 12.82 9.79 -10.20
C ASP A 154 12.83 10.86 -11.29
N ALA A 155 13.98 11.50 -11.48
CA ALA A 155 14.16 12.54 -12.49
C ALA A 155 13.87 11.96 -13.88
N GLY A 156 12.93 12.58 -14.62
CA GLY A 156 12.58 12.17 -15.99
C GLY A 156 11.45 11.13 -16.09
N GLU A 157 10.95 10.58 -14.99
CA GLU A 157 9.76 9.72 -15.02
C GLU A 157 8.50 10.55 -15.34
N ASN A 158 7.71 10.08 -16.31
CA ASN A 158 6.44 10.72 -16.68
C ASN A 158 5.21 10.12 -15.98
N ASN A 159 5.38 9.03 -15.24
CA ASN A 159 4.26 8.29 -14.60
C ASN A 159 3.51 9.13 -13.55
N TYR A 160 4.16 10.18 -13.00
CA TYR A 160 3.49 11.12 -12.09
C TYR A 160 2.31 11.84 -12.73
N LYS A 161 2.31 12.03 -14.07
CA LYS A 161 1.20 12.67 -14.82
C LYS A 161 -0.07 11.81 -14.78
N SER A 162 0.08 10.49 -14.92
CA SER A 162 -1.03 9.53 -14.80
C SER A 162 -1.61 9.55 -13.39
N LEU A 163 -0.75 9.58 -12.36
CA LEU A 163 -1.21 9.72 -10.97
C LEU A 163 -1.93 11.05 -10.75
N LYS A 164 -1.40 12.16 -11.27
CA LYS A 164 -2.02 13.49 -11.18
C LYS A 164 -3.43 13.46 -11.79
N ALA A 165 -3.56 12.96 -13.03
CA ALA A 165 -4.85 12.84 -13.71
C ALA A 165 -5.84 11.97 -12.94
N ALA A 166 -5.39 10.83 -12.40
CA ALA A 166 -6.21 9.91 -11.61
C ALA A 166 -6.67 10.54 -10.28
N LEU A 167 -5.79 11.30 -9.61
CA LEU A 167 -6.13 11.98 -8.35
C LEU A 167 -7.06 13.19 -8.57
N ASP A 168 -6.98 13.87 -9.71
CA ASP A 168 -7.87 14.99 -10.07
C ASP A 168 -9.23 14.50 -10.57
N GLY A 169 -9.27 13.32 -11.23
CA GLY A 169 -10.50 12.68 -11.69
C GLY A 169 -11.07 13.17 -13.01
N GLY A 170 -10.45 14.15 -13.67
CA GLY A 170 -10.90 14.70 -14.96
C GLY A 170 -12.38 15.11 -15.00
N ILE A 171 -13.01 15.03 -16.17
CA ILE A 171 -14.43 15.38 -16.37
C ILE A 171 -15.37 14.38 -15.67
N GLU A 172 -14.99 13.10 -15.60
CA GLU A 172 -15.80 12.04 -14.98
C GLU A 172 -15.76 12.08 -13.44
N GLY A 173 -14.81 12.83 -12.88
CA GLY A 173 -14.58 12.87 -11.44
C GLY A 173 -13.89 11.59 -10.93
N LYS A 174 -13.64 11.56 -9.62
CA LYS A 174 -13.07 10.38 -8.96
C LYS A 174 -14.17 9.35 -8.71
N PRO A 175 -13.91 8.05 -8.89
CA PRO A 175 -14.86 7.03 -8.49
C PRO A 175 -15.18 7.11 -7.01
N ASN A 176 -16.46 7.22 -6.65
CA ASN A 176 -16.89 7.34 -5.25
C ASN A 176 -16.62 6.08 -4.41
N ASN A 177 -16.38 4.96 -5.06
CA ASN A 177 -16.11 3.67 -4.43
C ASN A 177 -14.62 3.32 -4.35
N VAL A 178 -13.71 4.25 -4.70
CA VAL A 178 -12.25 4.04 -4.62
C VAL A 178 -11.60 5.18 -3.86
N ILE A 179 -10.72 4.84 -2.90
CA ILE A 179 -9.75 5.77 -2.29
C ILE A 179 -8.34 5.28 -2.53
N PHE A 180 -7.42 6.22 -2.71
CA PHE A 180 -6.03 5.92 -3.00
C PHE A 180 -5.16 6.23 -1.77
N TYR A 181 -4.45 5.20 -1.27
CA TYR A 181 -3.48 5.32 -0.19
C TYR A 181 -2.09 5.02 -0.73
N ALA A 182 -1.18 5.96 -0.57
CA ALA A 182 0.20 5.79 -0.95
C ALA A 182 1.11 5.83 0.27
N THR A 183 2.19 5.06 0.24
CA THR A 183 3.29 5.22 1.19
C THR A 183 4.52 5.73 0.47
N SER A 184 5.32 6.54 1.15
CA SER A 184 6.59 7.06 0.60
C SER A 184 7.64 7.20 1.69
N ASN A 185 8.88 7.00 1.31
CA ASN A 185 10.02 7.31 2.18
C ASN A 185 10.47 8.77 2.04
N ARG A 186 9.88 9.49 1.09
CA ARG A 186 10.11 10.94 0.86
C ARG A 186 8.87 11.73 1.29
N ARG A 187 9.07 12.91 1.86
CA ARG A 187 7.98 13.84 2.18
C ARG A 187 7.32 14.38 0.91
N HIS A 188 8.13 14.70 -0.09
CA HIS A 188 7.69 15.05 -1.44
C HIS A 188 8.00 13.89 -2.36
N LEU A 189 7.06 13.54 -3.22
CA LEU A 189 7.17 12.36 -4.10
C LEU A 189 8.26 12.49 -5.17
N MET A 190 8.74 13.71 -5.43
CA MET A 190 9.78 14.04 -6.41
C MET A 190 11.13 14.32 -5.74
N PRO A 191 12.29 14.07 -6.39
CA PRO A 191 13.62 14.34 -5.84
C PRO A 191 13.89 15.83 -5.63
N ARG A 192 14.67 16.15 -4.57
CA ARG A 192 15.09 17.54 -4.26
C ARG A 192 16.01 18.15 -5.32
N ASP A 193 16.89 17.34 -5.90
CA ASP A 193 17.90 17.81 -6.87
C ASP A 193 17.29 18.44 -8.13
N MET A 194 16.09 18.00 -8.52
CA MET A 194 15.33 18.67 -9.57
C MET A 194 14.79 20.04 -9.13
N MET A 195 14.49 20.20 -7.84
CA MET A 195 14.01 21.47 -7.28
C MET A 195 15.12 22.52 -7.19
N GLU A 196 16.37 22.10 -6.99
CA GLU A 196 17.53 22.98 -6.84
C GLU A 196 18.17 23.32 -8.19
N ASN A 197 18.31 22.36 -9.10
CA ASN A 197 18.88 22.58 -10.44
C ASN A 197 18.00 23.45 -11.35
N GLU A 198 16.67 23.37 -11.23
CA GLU A 198 15.77 24.22 -12.00
C GLU A 198 15.70 25.65 -11.46
N ARG A 199 16.05 25.88 -10.17
CA ARG A 199 16.23 27.23 -9.63
C ARG A 199 17.41 28.00 -10.22
N SER A 200 18.40 27.28 -10.77
CA SER A 200 19.61 27.87 -11.33
C SER A 200 19.55 28.17 -12.83
N THR A 201 18.62 27.55 -13.58
CA THR A 201 18.62 27.58 -15.05
C THR A 201 17.30 28.06 -15.69
N ALA A 202 16.20 28.16 -14.93
CA ALA A 202 14.90 28.56 -15.49
C ALA A 202 14.64 30.06 -15.31
N ILE A 203 14.09 30.68 -16.36
CA ILE A 203 13.63 32.07 -16.38
C ILE A 203 12.46 32.29 -15.38
N ASN A 204 11.74 31.21 -15.02
CA ASN A 204 10.72 31.15 -13.95
C ASN A 204 10.86 29.87 -13.14
N PRO A 205 11.67 29.87 -12.06
CA PRO A 205 11.85 28.70 -11.19
C PRO A 205 10.58 28.28 -10.43
N SER A 206 9.57 29.15 -10.33
CA SER A 206 8.35 28.95 -9.55
C SER A 206 7.41 27.89 -10.13
N GLU A 207 7.20 27.86 -11.45
CA GLU A 207 6.18 27.00 -12.06
C GLU A 207 6.49 25.50 -11.96
N SER A 208 7.74 25.10 -12.16
CA SER A 208 8.11 23.68 -12.08
C SER A 208 8.15 23.17 -10.65
N VAL A 209 8.49 24.02 -9.68
CA VAL A 209 8.43 23.71 -8.24
C VAL A 209 6.99 23.60 -7.76
N GLU A 210 6.11 24.52 -8.19
CA GLU A 210 4.68 24.48 -7.89
C GLU A 210 4.01 23.24 -8.48
N GLU A 211 4.36 22.83 -9.69
CA GLU A 211 3.80 21.63 -10.31
C GLU A 211 4.18 20.34 -9.57
N LYS A 212 5.38 20.27 -8.99
CA LYS A 212 5.91 19.12 -8.23
C LYS A 212 5.41 19.05 -6.79
N VAL A 213 5.26 20.20 -6.13
CA VAL A 213 4.60 20.28 -4.80
C VAL A 213 3.13 19.90 -4.96
N SER A 214 2.51 20.34 -6.07
CA SER A 214 1.09 20.13 -6.34
C SER A 214 0.65 18.66 -6.43
N LEU A 215 1.55 17.69 -6.72
CA LEU A 215 1.17 16.27 -6.72
C LEU A 215 0.85 15.76 -5.32
N SER A 216 1.68 16.15 -4.35
CA SER A 216 1.46 15.75 -2.96
C SER A 216 0.21 16.43 -2.36
N ASP A 217 -0.09 17.67 -2.75
CA ASP A 217 -1.24 18.44 -2.28
C ASP A 217 -2.58 17.85 -2.70
N ARG A 218 -2.58 16.96 -3.71
CA ARG A 218 -3.78 16.23 -4.14
C ARG A 218 -4.20 15.12 -3.19
N PHE A 219 -3.33 14.76 -2.25
CA PHE A 219 -3.71 13.91 -1.14
C PHE A 219 -4.34 14.77 -0.04
N GLY A 220 -5.60 14.58 0.23
CA GLY A 220 -6.31 15.33 1.29
C GLY A 220 -5.81 15.01 2.70
N LEU A 221 -5.11 13.86 2.88
CA LEU A 221 -4.44 13.50 4.13
C LEU A 221 -2.95 13.30 3.93
N TRP A 222 -2.17 14.06 4.70
CA TRP A 222 -0.73 13.91 4.80
C TRP A 222 -0.36 13.42 6.20
N ILE A 223 0.12 12.17 6.25
CA ILE A 223 0.38 11.50 7.52
C ILE A 223 1.89 11.24 7.63
N GLY A 224 2.55 12.01 8.50
CA GLY A 224 4.01 11.91 8.71
C GLY A 224 4.37 10.82 9.71
N PHE A 225 5.44 10.09 9.41
CA PHE A 225 6.04 9.06 10.26
C PHE A 225 7.49 9.45 10.53
N HIS A 226 7.79 9.70 11.79
CA HIS A 226 9.12 10.12 12.23
C HIS A 226 9.96 8.93 12.67
N ASN A 227 11.26 9.17 12.86
CA ASN A 227 12.15 8.16 13.40
C ASN A 227 11.67 7.70 14.77
N MET A 228 11.84 6.43 15.02
CA MET A 228 11.43 5.77 16.25
C MET A 228 12.44 6.03 17.35
N ASP A 229 11.96 6.43 18.52
CA ASP A 229 12.79 6.53 19.74
C ASP A 229 13.04 5.14 20.35
N GLN A 230 13.89 5.10 21.36
CA GLN A 230 14.28 3.87 22.02
C GLN A 230 13.11 3.20 22.75
N ASP A 231 12.29 4.01 23.42
CA ASP A 231 11.19 3.50 24.24
C ASP A 231 10.11 2.87 23.38
N THR A 232 9.78 3.50 22.24
CA THR A 232 8.86 2.95 21.24
C THR A 232 9.40 1.65 20.63
N PHE A 233 10.71 1.60 20.31
CA PHE A 233 11.35 0.39 19.79
C PHE A 233 11.22 -0.79 20.75
N LEU A 234 11.53 -0.56 22.04
CA LEU A 234 11.38 -1.58 23.09
C LEU A 234 9.93 -1.97 23.31
N ALA A 235 9.01 -0.99 23.31
CA ALA A 235 7.58 -1.27 23.46
C ALA A 235 7.00 -2.14 22.34
N ILE A 236 7.53 -2.02 21.11
CA ILE A 236 7.16 -2.91 19.99
C ILE A 236 7.61 -4.34 20.28
N ILE A 237 8.86 -4.53 20.71
CA ILE A 237 9.41 -5.86 21.00
C ILE A 237 8.68 -6.51 22.19
N GLU A 238 8.43 -5.74 23.25
CA GLU A 238 7.65 -6.22 24.40
C GLU A 238 6.22 -6.63 23.96
N ALA A 239 5.60 -5.87 23.06
CA ALA A 239 4.28 -6.18 22.53
C ALA A 239 4.29 -7.49 21.71
N TYR A 240 5.32 -7.73 20.90
CA TYR A 240 5.48 -9.01 20.20
C TYR A 240 5.68 -10.17 21.19
N CYS A 241 6.59 -10.04 22.17
CA CYS A 241 6.81 -11.08 23.17
C CYS A 241 5.52 -11.42 23.92
N LYS A 242 4.71 -10.43 24.27
CA LYS A 242 3.41 -10.62 24.92
C LYS A 242 2.40 -11.34 24.01
N GLU A 243 2.29 -10.91 22.76
CA GLU A 243 1.34 -11.48 21.78
C GLU A 243 1.65 -12.97 21.52
N PHE A 244 2.93 -13.29 21.34
CA PHE A 244 3.39 -14.64 21.03
C PHE A 244 3.77 -15.45 22.28
N LYS A 245 3.52 -14.89 23.49
CA LYS A 245 3.75 -15.55 24.79
C LYS A 245 5.18 -16.05 24.99
N ILE A 246 6.17 -15.28 24.54
CA ILE A 246 7.58 -15.61 24.74
C ILE A 246 7.99 -15.21 26.17
N PRO A 247 8.40 -16.17 27.03
CA PRO A 247 8.86 -15.88 28.37
C PRO A 247 10.30 -15.35 28.32
N VAL A 248 10.48 -14.03 28.47
CA VAL A 248 11.82 -13.42 28.50
C VAL A 248 11.95 -12.50 29.71
N GLU A 249 13.09 -12.58 30.39
CA GLU A 249 13.42 -11.64 31.44
C GLU A 249 13.59 -10.21 30.84
N LYS A 250 12.91 -9.23 31.45
CA LYS A 250 12.77 -7.89 30.90
C LYS A 250 14.11 -7.17 30.69
N ASN A 251 15.05 -7.31 31.64
CA ASN A 251 16.36 -6.62 31.55
C ASN A 251 17.22 -7.24 30.43
N LYS A 252 17.20 -8.56 30.30
CA LYS A 252 17.88 -9.30 29.25
C LYS A 252 17.33 -8.92 27.89
N LEU A 253 15.99 -8.91 27.73
CA LEU A 253 15.31 -8.49 26.49
C LEU A 253 15.75 -7.09 26.07
N LYS A 254 15.75 -6.13 27.01
CA LYS A 254 16.14 -4.74 26.75
C LYS A 254 17.59 -4.64 26.29
N SER A 255 18.51 -5.28 26.96
CA SER A 255 19.94 -5.27 26.64
C SER A 255 20.20 -5.85 25.25
N GLU A 256 19.67 -7.05 24.94
CA GLU A 256 19.84 -7.71 23.64
C GLU A 256 19.18 -6.92 22.50
N ALA A 257 17.98 -6.36 22.73
CA ALA A 257 17.29 -5.55 21.72
C ALA A 257 18.05 -4.26 21.37
N LEU A 258 18.67 -3.61 22.37
CA LEU A 258 19.47 -2.41 22.14
C LEU A 258 20.76 -2.74 21.37
N GLU A 259 21.47 -3.79 21.76
CA GLU A 259 22.65 -4.28 21.05
C GLU A 259 22.32 -4.60 19.57
N TRP A 260 21.20 -5.32 19.34
CA TRP A 260 20.72 -5.60 17.99
C TRP A 260 20.46 -4.33 17.19
N SER A 261 19.84 -3.31 17.80
CA SER A 261 19.56 -2.05 17.12
C SER A 261 20.81 -1.27 16.75
N ILE A 262 21.87 -1.34 17.59
CA ILE A 262 23.16 -0.71 17.32
C ILE A 262 23.86 -1.39 16.13
N THR A 263 23.91 -2.71 16.11
CA THR A 263 24.55 -3.47 15.01
C THR A 263 23.83 -3.26 13.68
N ARG A 264 22.53 -2.98 13.68
CA ARG A 264 21.73 -2.68 12.47
C ARG A 264 21.71 -1.19 12.10
N GLY A 265 22.27 -0.32 12.94
CA GLY A 265 22.36 1.13 12.72
C GLY A 265 21.00 1.85 12.69
N ALA A 266 19.91 1.20 13.15
CA ALA A 266 18.57 1.78 13.10
C ALA A 266 17.63 1.19 14.15
N ARG A 267 16.71 2.04 14.63
CA ARG A 267 15.54 1.63 15.42
C ARG A 267 14.29 1.79 14.54
N SER A 268 13.71 0.67 14.17
CA SER A 268 12.51 0.66 13.32
C SER A 268 11.65 -0.57 13.60
N GLY A 269 10.38 -0.55 13.21
CA GLY A 269 9.51 -1.71 13.33
C GLY A 269 10.03 -2.95 12.57
N ARG A 270 10.74 -2.73 11.44
CA ARG A 270 11.41 -3.83 10.70
C ARG A 270 12.53 -4.45 11.51
N VAL A 271 13.38 -3.64 12.14
CA VAL A 271 14.49 -4.12 12.98
C VAL A 271 13.94 -4.80 14.24
N ALA A 272 12.87 -4.25 14.83
CA ALA A 272 12.19 -4.87 15.97
C ALA A 272 11.61 -6.26 15.63
N TRP A 273 11.01 -6.39 14.45
CA TRP A 273 10.49 -7.66 13.95
C TRP A 273 11.60 -8.69 13.70
N GLN A 274 12.70 -8.26 13.08
CA GLN A 274 13.88 -9.13 12.84
C GLN A 274 14.49 -9.63 14.15
N PHE A 275 14.65 -8.76 15.14
CA PHE A 275 15.09 -9.16 16.47
C PHE A 275 14.12 -10.15 17.11
N PHE A 276 12.82 -9.87 17.03
CA PHE A 276 11.79 -10.76 17.57
C PHE A 276 11.81 -12.14 16.90
N GLN A 277 12.01 -12.22 15.59
CA GLN A 277 12.12 -13.50 14.86
C GLN A 277 13.33 -14.31 15.34
N ASP A 278 14.49 -13.66 15.52
CA ASP A 278 15.69 -14.29 16.06
C ASP A 278 15.45 -14.81 17.49
N LEU A 279 14.86 -13.99 18.35
CA LEU A 279 14.51 -14.36 19.70
C LEU A 279 13.55 -15.56 19.75
N ALA A 280 12.47 -15.52 18.96
CA ALA A 280 11.51 -16.61 18.88
C ALA A 280 12.15 -17.93 18.41
N SER A 281 13.08 -17.84 17.46
CA SER A 281 13.84 -19.00 16.98
C SER A 281 14.73 -19.58 18.07
N ARG A 282 15.42 -18.75 18.86
CA ARG A 282 16.25 -19.19 19.99
C ARG A 282 15.44 -19.85 21.09
N GLU A 283 14.21 -19.39 21.30
CA GLU A 283 13.28 -19.94 22.28
C GLU A 283 12.43 -21.11 21.71
N ASN A 284 12.71 -21.59 20.49
CA ASN A 284 11.98 -22.67 19.81
C ASN A 284 10.46 -22.40 19.66
N ILE A 285 10.05 -21.15 19.54
CA ILE A 285 8.64 -20.74 19.40
C ILE A 285 8.31 -20.52 17.94
N LYS A 286 7.27 -21.21 17.44
CA LYS A 286 6.74 -21.00 16.10
C LYS A 286 5.88 -19.75 16.07
N ILE A 287 6.18 -18.82 15.14
CA ILE A 287 5.46 -17.56 14.95
C ILE A 287 4.61 -17.55 13.66
N PHE A 288 4.62 -18.64 12.88
CA PHE A 288 3.84 -18.88 11.67
C PHE A 288 3.13 -20.23 11.74
#